data_9ccd663e5c25160f810f6671d9c9ba23
#
_entry.id   9ccd663e5c25160f810f6671d9c9ba23
#
_cell.length_a   1.000
_cell.length_b   1.000
_cell.length_c   1.000
_cell.angle_alpha   90.00
_cell.angle_beta   90.00
_cell.angle_gamma   90.00
#
_symmetry.space_group_name_H-M   'P 1'
#
loop_
_entity.id
_entity.type
_entity.pdbx_description
1 polymer ?
#
loop_
_entity_poly.entity_id
_entity_poly.type
_entity_poly.pdbx_seq_one_letter_code
_entity_poly.pdbx_strand_id
1 'polypeptide(L)'
;QIGEEMQVAFVTGQDGISQTVTKEIAALDEVTALYYTVNTSRYQDFYEQGFKRIYGQTHAQYKDFKISVRSDMILNPEMDDEKTRQIASLLDKKEDVLSMGCGSGIMELQLENKVVAIDDNKVSIHDATENAKRLELDNKLFIAGHVNDQAAHHLKNHSYDALIINETVDGMTDDLLKSITLSGIKHVIIVSDNMSTLAKTLHQLEEMFDVNTIISLDKEPHTPRLEIIVDLKRK
;
A
#
# COMPACT_ATOMS: atom_id res chain seq x y z
N GLN A 1 7.24 3.59 -14.34
CA GLN A 1 8.67 3.96 -14.36
C GLN A 1 9.13 4.23 -12.94
N ILE A 2 10.25 3.67 -12.55
CA ILE A 2 10.86 3.89 -11.22
C ILE A 2 12.29 4.37 -11.46
N GLY A 3 12.54 5.66 -11.20
CA GLY A 3 13.81 6.29 -11.59
C GLY A 3 14.03 6.22 -13.11
N GLU A 4 15.20 5.70 -13.53
CA GLU A 4 15.53 5.47 -14.94
C GLU A 4 15.06 4.10 -15.46
N GLU A 5 14.62 3.22 -14.58
CA GLU A 5 14.15 1.87 -14.94
C GLU A 5 12.66 1.87 -15.31
N MET A 6 12.33 1.18 -16.39
CA MET A 6 10.96 0.97 -16.83
C MET A 6 10.63 -0.52 -16.91
N GLN A 7 9.63 -0.94 -16.15
CA GLN A 7 8.99 -2.24 -16.33
C GLN A 7 7.69 -2.05 -17.09
N VAL A 8 7.52 -2.77 -18.19
CA VAL A 8 6.33 -2.70 -19.03
C VAL A 8 5.48 -3.95 -18.81
N ALA A 9 4.20 -3.75 -18.49
CA ALA A 9 3.24 -4.83 -18.38
C ALA A 9 2.07 -4.61 -19.35
N PHE A 10 1.84 -5.56 -20.25
CA PHE A 10 0.68 -5.54 -21.13
C PHE A 10 -0.50 -6.25 -20.49
N VAL A 11 -1.65 -5.61 -20.53
CA VAL A 11 -2.93 -6.22 -20.21
C VAL A 11 -3.63 -6.55 -21.53
N THR A 12 -3.83 -7.82 -21.80
CA THR A 12 -4.39 -8.30 -23.07
C THR A 12 -5.72 -9.01 -22.86
N GLY A 13 -6.62 -8.93 -23.84
CA GLY A 13 -7.89 -9.66 -23.82
C GLY A 13 -7.77 -11.13 -24.27
N GLN A 14 -6.58 -11.56 -24.68
CA GLN A 14 -6.29 -12.94 -25.13
C GLN A 14 -4.84 -13.30 -24.81
N ASP A 15 -4.55 -14.59 -24.78
CA ASP A 15 -3.18 -15.05 -24.47
C ASP A 15 -2.19 -14.68 -25.57
N GLY A 16 -1.06 -14.11 -25.17
CA GLY A 16 0.07 -13.77 -26.00
C GLY A 16 0.17 -12.31 -26.46
N ILE A 17 1.37 -11.93 -26.85
CA ILE A 17 1.73 -10.64 -27.46
C ILE A 17 2.50 -10.90 -28.74
N SER A 18 2.32 -10.00 -29.74
CA SER A 18 3.08 -10.07 -31.00
C SER A 18 4.59 -10.07 -30.74
N GLN A 19 5.31 -11.00 -31.38
CA GLN A 19 6.77 -11.06 -31.29
C GLN A 19 7.45 -9.79 -31.80
N THR A 20 6.84 -9.10 -32.78
CA THR A 20 7.35 -7.83 -33.29
C THR A 20 7.30 -6.76 -32.22
N VAL A 21 6.14 -6.58 -31.55
CA VAL A 21 5.97 -5.63 -30.46
C VAL A 21 6.92 -5.95 -29.31
N THR A 22 7.05 -7.22 -28.95
CA THR A 22 7.99 -7.65 -27.90
C THR A 22 9.43 -7.26 -28.21
N LYS A 23 9.88 -7.47 -29.46
CA LYS A 23 11.25 -7.14 -29.89
C LYS A 23 11.51 -5.63 -29.94
N GLU A 24 10.54 -4.85 -30.42
CA GLU A 24 10.66 -3.39 -30.49
C GLU A 24 10.76 -2.77 -29.10
N ILE A 25 9.94 -3.23 -28.16
CA ILE A 25 9.96 -2.75 -26.77
C ILE A 25 11.24 -3.21 -26.05
N ALA A 26 11.65 -4.46 -26.27
CA ALA A 26 12.87 -5.00 -25.68
C ALA A 26 14.15 -4.32 -26.19
N ALA A 27 14.07 -3.59 -27.30
CA ALA A 27 15.18 -2.83 -27.86
C ALA A 27 15.32 -1.42 -27.26
N LEU A 28 14.39 -0.99 -26.42
CA LEU A 28 14.47 0.28 -25.70
C LEU A 28 15.37 0.10 -24.48
N ASP A 29 16.42 0.91 -24.37
CA ASP A 29 17.44 0.80 -23.31
C ASP A 29 16.85 1.02 -21.90
N GLU A 30 15.80 1.83 -21.80
CA GLU A 30 15.14 2.15 -20.53
C GLU A 30 14.22 1.01 -20.03
N VAL A 31 13.85 0.04 -20.89
CA VAL A 31 12.97 -1.06 -20.55
C VAL A 31 13.75 -2.23 -19.96
N THR A 32 13.70 -2.35 -18.64
CA THR A 32 14.43 -3.38 -17.88
C THR A 32 13.68 -4.70 -17.75
N ALA A 33 12.37 -4.70 -17.94
CA ALA A 33 11.55 -5.91 -17.94
C ALA A 33 10.24 -5.76 -18.73
N LEU A 34 9.78 -6.88 -19.29
CA LEU A 34 8.52 -6.96 -20.01
C LEU A 34 7.68 -8.13 -19.52
N TYR A 35 6.43 -7.83 -19.21
CA TYR A 35 5.44 -8.77 -18.72
C TYR A 35 4.16 -8.67 -19.53
N TYR A 36 3.31 -9.69 -19.44
CA TYR A 36 1.92 -9.57 -19.82
C TYR A 36 1.00 -10.34 -18.87
N THR A 37 -0.24 -9.91 -18.80
CA THR A 37 -1.34 -10.62 -18.16
C THR A 37 -2.54 -10.65 -19.09
N VAL A 38 -3.38 -11.66 -18.94
CA VAL A 38 -4.64 -11.76 -19.68
C VAL A 38 -5.75 -11.34 -18.74
N ASN A 39 -6.51 -10.32 -19.12
CA ASN A 39 -7.70 -9.90 -18.40
C ASN A 39 -8.91 -9.97 -19.34
N THR A 40 -9.78 -10.94 -19.12
CA THR A 40 -11.04 -11.13 -19.84
C THR A 40 -12.23 -10.68 -19.00
N SER A 41 -12.02 -10.25 -17.76
CA SER A 41 -13.07 -9.78 -16.86
C SER A 41 -13.50 -8.36 -17.20
N ARG A 42 -14.71 -8.00 -16.78
CA ARG A 42 -15.20 -6.60 -16.84
C ARG A 42 -14.63 -5.71 -15.72
N TYR A 43 -13.94 -6.33 -14.77
CA TYR A 43 -13.34 -5.66 -13.61
C TYR A 43 -11.85 -5.47 -13.83
N GLN A 44 -11.28 -4.41 -13.25
CA GLN A 44 -9.86 -4.06 -13.38
C GLN A 44 -8.96 -4.86 -12.42
N ASP A 45 -9.23 -6.14 -12.25
CA ASP A 45 -8.33 -7.00 -11.48
C ASP A 45 -7.24 -7.55 -12.40
N PHE A 46 -6.14 -6.81 -12.48
CA PHE A 46 -4.98 -7.20 -13.29
C PHE A 46 -4.12 -8.27 -12.62
N TYR A 47 -4.30 -8.54 -11.34
CA TYR A 47 -3.47 -9.42 -10.54
C TYR A 47 -4.00 -10.85 -10.44
N GLU A 48 -5.31 -11.06 -10.61
CA GLU A 48 -5.98 -12.35 -10.44
C GLU A 48 -5.33 -13.46 -11.27
N GLN A 49 -4.99 -13.17 -12.54
CA GLN A 49 -4.36 -14.13 -13.46
C GLN A 49 -2.83 -14.17 -13.35
N GLY A 50 -2.24 -13.25 -12.56
CA GLY A 50 -0.81 -13.06 -12.45
C GLY A 50 -0.16 -12.55 -13.74
N PHE A 51 1.13 -12.23 -13.64
CA PHE A 51 1.92 -11.74 -14.77
C PHE A 51 2.87 -12.81 -15.31
N LYS A 52 2.86 -12.99 -16.62
CA LYS A 52 3.83 -13.83 -17.32
C LYS A 52 5.00 -12.96 -17.79
N ARG A 53 6.20 -13.28 -17.32
CA ARG A 53 7.41 -12.56 -17.72
C ARG A 53 7.85 -13.01 -19.12
N ILE A 54 8.08 -12.05 -20.00
CA ILE A 54 8.64 -12.29 -21.34
C ILE A 54 10.17 -12.20 -21.29
N TYR A 55 10.70 -11.11 -20.69
CA TYR A 55 12.13 -10.96 -20.45
C TYR A 55 12.42 -10.01 -19.29
N GLY A 56 13.69 -9.93 -18.89
CA GLY A 56 14.23 -8.91 -17.98
C GLY A 56 14.17 -9.27 -16.51
N GLN A 57 14.28 -8.26 -15.67
CA GLN A 57 14.38 -8.37 -14.21
C GLN A 57 13.05 -8.79 -13.59
N THR A 58 13.09 -9.43 -12.42
CA THR A 58 11.89 -9.81 -11.64
C THR A 58 11.44 -8.74 -10.67
N HIS A 59 12.31 -7.79 -10.36
CA HIS A 59 12.08 -6.70 -9.44
C HIS A 59 12.55 -5.39 -10.06
N ALA A 60 11.84 -4.30 -9.76
CA ALA A 60 12.33 -2.95 -9.96
C ALA A 60 13.06 -2.47 -8.71
N GLN A 61 14.06 -1.62 -8.88
CA GLN A 61 14.75 -0.97 -7.78
C GLN A 61 14.14 0.42 -7.55
N TYR A 62 13.63 0.64 -6.34
CA TYR A 62 13.17 1.95 -5.90
C TYR A 62 13.91 2.34 -4.62
N LYS A 63 14.79 3.35 -4.68
CA LYS A 63 15.72 3.66 -3.60
C LYS A 63 16.48 2.38 -3.20
N ASP A 64 16.43 2.03 -1.93
CA ASP A 64 17.00 0.78 -1.41
C ASP A 64 16.02 -0.40 -1.46
N PHE A 65 14.82 -0.25 -2.01
CA PHE A 65 13.79 -1.29 -2.02
C PHE A 65 13.74 -2.04 -3.35
N LYS A 66 13.55 -3.35 -3.27
CA LYS A 66 13.26 -4.22 -4.42
C LYS A 66 11.78 -4.54 -4.44
N ILE A 67 11.13 -4.29 -5.57
CA ILE A 67 9.68 -4.43 -5.72
C ILE A 67 9.42 -5.31 -6.94
N SER A 68 8.69 -6.40 -6.76
CA SER A 68 8.28 -7.25 -7.87
C SER A 68 7.11 -6.63 -8.65
N VAL A 69 6.96 -7.03 -9.91
CA VAL A 69 5.85 -6.55 -10.75
C VAL A 69 4.46 -6.94 -10.23
N ARG A 70 4.39 -7.92 -9.33
CA ARG A 70 3.15 -8.40 -8.71
C ARG A 70 2.80 -7.68 -7.41
N SER A 71 3.73 -6.89 -6.90
CA SER A 71 3.49 -5.94 -5.81
C SER A 71 2.72 -4.74 -6.33
N ASP A 72 2.28 -3.90 -5.41
CA ASP A 72 1.60 -2.66 -5.77
C ASP A 72 2.48 -1.80 -6.66
N MET A 73 1.87 -1.26 -7.72
CA MET A 73 2.57 -0.36 -8.63
C MET A 73 2.76 0.99 -7.98
N ILE A 74 4.01 1.46 -7.96
CA ILE A 74 4.33 2.85 -7.61
C ILE A 74 4.07 3.69 -8.85
N LEU A 75 2.97 4.44 -8.84
CA LEU A 75 2.56 5.28 -9.97
C LEU A 75 3.23 6.66 -9.95
N ASN A 76 3.42 7.21 -8.77
CA ASN A 76 4.03 8.52 -8.57
C ASN A 76 4.98 8.50 -7.37
N PRO A 77 6.26 8.12 -7.58
CA PRO A 77 7.22 7.95 -6.49
C PRO A 77 7.44 9.21 -5.64
N GLU A 78 7.42 10.39 -6.24
CA GLU A 78 7.62 11.66 -5.52
C GLU A 78 6.46 11.94 -4.55
N MET A 79 5.23 11.66 -4.99
CA MET A 79 4.04 11.84 -4.14
C MET A 79 3.90 10.74 -3.10
N ASP A 80 4.37 9.50 -3.38
CA ASP A 80 4.46 8.44 -2.37
C ASP A 80 5.48 8.77 -1.29
N ASP A 81 6.59 9.41 -1.65
CA ASP A 81 7.55 9.95 -0.69
C ASP A 81 6.96 11.10 0.12
N GLU A 82 6.18 11.99 -0.51
CA GLU A 82 5.49 13.06 0.19
C GLU A 82 4.47 12.49 1.20
N LYS A 83 3.67 11.51 0.78
CA LYS A 83 2.76 10.78 1.68
C LYS A 83 3.51 10.23 2.88
N THR A 84 4.61 9.54 2.65
CA THR A 84 5.44 8.96 3.72
C THR A 84 5.94 10.03 4.67
N ARG A 85 6.43 11.17 4.16
CA ARG A 85 6.88 12.31 4.99
C ARG A 85 5.77 12.90 5.83
N GLN A 86 4.58 13.08 5.23
CA GLN A 86 3.42 13.62 5.95
C GLN A 86 3.00 12.68 7.09
N ILE A 87 2.86 11.38 6.80
CA ILE A 87 2.49 10.39 7.83
C ILE A 87 3.55 10.32 8.93
N ALA A 88 4.83 10.28 8.57
CA ALA A 88 5.92 10.31 9.55
C ALA A 88 5.92 11.56 10.43
N SER A 89 5.48 12.71 9.91
CA SER A 89 5.38 13.95 10.67
C SER A 89 4.22 13.98 11.68
N LEU A 90 3.19 13.17 11.45
CA LEU A 90 2.03 13.05 12.34
C LEU A 90 2.28 12.07 13.50
N LEU A 91 3.18 11.09 13.30
CA LEU A 91 3.53 10.07 14.29
C LEU A 91 4.58 10.58 15.29
N ASP A 92 4.43 10.22 16.57
CA ASP A 92 5.56 10.25 17.49
C ASP A 92 6.46 9.05 17.21
N LYS A 93 7.77 9.24 17.16
CA LYS A 93 8.78 8.19 16.89
C LYS A 93 8.74 7.01 17.87
N LYS A 94 8.12 7.20 19.05
CA LYS A 94 7.99 6.18 20.08
C LYS A 94 6.70 5.38 19.99
N GLU A 95 5.76 5.77 19.12
CA GLU A 95 4.52 5.03 18.93
C GLU A 95 4.78 3.67 18.30
N ASP A 96 4.23 2.60 18.91
CA ASP A 96 4.09 1.29 18.29
C ASP A 96 2.91 1.36 17.33
N VAL A 97 3.15 1.08 16.04
CA VAL A 97 2.18 1.31 14.96
C VAL A 97 1.65 -0.01 14.42
N LEU A 98 0.32 -0.10 14.27
CA LEU A 98 -0.32 -1.10 13.42
C LEU A 98 -0.69 -0.43 12.09
N SER A 99 -0.27 -0.98 10.94
CA SER A 99 -0.61 -0.48 9.61
C SER A 99 -1.44 -1.49 8.84
N MET A 100 -2.55 -1.04 8.29
CA MET A 100 -3.50 -1.84 7.50
C MET A 100 -3.42 -1.43 6.04
N GLY A 101 -3.36 -2.42 5.11
CA GLY A 101 -3.26 -2.15 3.67
C GLY A 101 -1.91 -1.57 3.29
N CYS A 102 -0.82 -2.20 3.79
CA CYS A 102 0.53 -1.66 3.62
C CYS A 102 1.13 -1.88 2.22
N GLY A 103 0.50 -2.72 1.39
CA GLY A 103 1.04 -3.11 0.10
C GLY A 103 2.47 -3.67 0.21
N SER A 104 3.40 -3.17 -0.58
CA SER A 104 4.82 -3.55 -0.55
C SER A 104 5.60 -2.98 0.65
N GLY A 105 4.91 -2.29 1.57
CA GLY A 105 5.48 -1.82 2.83
C GLY A 105 6.50 -0.70 2.71
N ILE A 106 6.58 -0.02 1.56
CA ILE A 106 7.61 1.00 1.32
C ILE A 106 7.50 2.17 2.29
N MET A 107 6.28 2.58 2.63
CA MET A 107 6.05 3.60 3.64
C MET A 107 6.53 3.10 5.01
N GLU A 108 6.09 1.94 5.42
CA GLU A 108 6.39 1.35 6.72
C GLU A 108 7.88 1.10 6.92
N LEU A 109 8.59 0.69 5.85
CA LEU A 109 10.04 0.50 5.87
C LEU A 109 10.83 1.79 6.11
N GLN A 110 10.24 2.95 5.76
CA GLN A 110 10.86 4.27 5.92
C GLN A 110 10.51 4.95 7.26
N LEU A 111 9.48 4.48 7.99
CA LEU A 111 9.14 5.01 9.30
C LEU A 111 10.20 4.59 10.34
N GLU A 112 10.50 5.46 11.30
CA GLU A 112 11.40 5.13 12.42
C GLU A 112 10.73 4.23 13.48
N ASN A 113 9.41 4.20 13.49
CA ASN A 113 8.55 3.49 14.43
C ASN A 113 8.76 1.97 14.38
N LYS A 114 8.40 1.30 15.47
CA LYS A 114 8.13 -0.13 15.43
C LYS A 114 6.76 -0.33 14.74
N VAL A 115 6.73 -1.15 13.69
CA VAL A 115 5.53 -1.32 12.85
C VAL A 115 5.20 -2.79 12.70
N VAL A 116 3.93 -3.12 12.91
CA VAL A 116 3.30 -4.34 12.40
C VAL A 116 2.41 -3.94 11.25
N ALA A 117 2.64 -4.49 10.06
CA ALA A 117 1.93 -4.11 8.84
C ALA A 117 1.25 -5.32 8.19
N ILE A 118 0.05 -5.11 7.69
CA ILE A 118 -0.85 -6.16 7.19
C ILE A 118 -1.30 -5.82 5.78
N ASP A 119 -1.29 -6.83 4.89
CA ASP A 119 -1.86 -6.72 3.56
C ASP A 119 -2.35 -8.07 3.03
N ASP A 120 -3.34 -8.06 2.15
CA ASP A 120 -3.89 -9.27 1.51
C ASP A 120 -2.96 -9.82 0.43
N ASN A 121 -2.17 -8.96 -0.22
CA ASN A 121 -1.26 -9.32 -1.30
C ASN A 121 0.00 -10.01 -0.75
N LYS A 122 0.02 -11.34 -0.81
CA LYS A 122 1.15 -12.15 -0.32
C LYS A 122 2.47 -11.83 -1.02
N VAL A 123 2.44 -11.34 -2.26
CA VAL A 123 3.65 -10.98 -3.00
C VAL A 123 4.21 -9.67 -2.46
N SER A 124 3.35 -8.68 -2.22
CA SER A 124 3.73 -7.41 -1.59
C SER A 124 4.32 -7.64 -0.21
N ILE A 125 3.71 -8.47 0.62
CA ILE A 125 4.23 -8.83 1.95
C ILE A 125 5.55 -9.59 1.87
N HIS A 126 5.73 -10.47 0.87
CA HIS A 126 7.02 -11.13 0.66
C HIS A 126 8.12 -10.11 0.34
N ASP A 127 7.87 -9.18 -0.59
CA ASP A 127 8.81 -8.13 -0.96
C ASP A 127 9.14 -7.22 0.23
N ALA A 128 8.14 -6.81 1.01
CA ALA A 128 8.30 -6.01 2.22
C ALA A 128 9.20 -6.73 3.25
N THR A 129 8.94 -8.02 3.47
CA THR A 129 9.71 -8.84 4.42
C THR A 129 11.17 -9.01 3.98
N GLU A 130 11.41 -9.28 2.69
CA GLU A 130 12.77 -9.41 2.15
C GLU A 130 13.53 -8.07 2.18
N ASN A 131 12.84 -6.95 1.91
CA ASN A 131 13.44 -5.62 2.05
C ASN A 131 13.78 -5.32 3.52
N ALA A 132 12.90 -5.61 4.48
CA ALA A 132 13.19 -5.42 5.90
C ALA A 132 14.44 -6.21 6.35
N LYS A 133 14.53 -7.49 5.96
CA LYS A 133 15.69 -8.33 6.25
C LYS A 133 16.98 -7.77 5.65
N ARG A 134 16.94 -7.39 4.37
CA ARG A 134 18.11 -6.88 3.65
C ARG A 134 18.63 -5.54 4.21
N LEU A 135 17.72 -4.73 4.75
CA LEU A 135 18.02 -3.43 5.36
C LEU A 135 18.22 -3.53 6.88
N GLU A 136 18.20 -4.75 7.44
CA GLU A 136 18.39 -5.01 8.87
C GLU A 136 17.40 -4.24 9.78
N LEU A 137 16.14 -4.14 9.32
CA LEU A 137 15.06 -3.42 10.02
C LEU A 137 14.29 -4.37 10.97
N ASP A 138 14.89 -4.69 12.13
CA ASP A 138 14.31 -5.62 13.11
C ASP A 138 13.01 -5.11 13.77
N ASN A 139 12.71 -3.83 13.63
CA ASN A 139 11.50 -3.19 14.15
C ASN A 139 10.30 -3.25 13.20
N LYS A 140 10.36 -4.03 12.12
CA LYS A 140 9.29 -4.19 11.11
C LYS A 140 8.83 -5.63 11.04
N LEU A 141 7.50 -5.84 11.12
CA LEU A 141 6.87 -7.13 10.93
C LEU A 141 5.77 -7.01 9.87
N PHE A 142 5.82 -7.83 8.84
CA PHE A 142 4.85 -7.87 7.75
C PHE A 142 4.04 -9.16 7.77
N ILE A 143 2.72 -9.06 7.66
CA ILE A 143 1.77 -10.17 7.82
C ILE A 143 0.85 -10.22 6.60
N ALA A 144 0.82 -11.38 5.93
CA ALA A 144 -0.11 -11.62 4.83
C ALA A 144 -1.44 -12.18 5.36
N GLY A 145 -2.56 -11.56 4.98
CA GLY A 145 -3.89 -12.03 5.32
C GLY A 145 -4.96 -10.97 5.16
N HIS A 146 -6.21 -11.37 5.31
CA HIS A 146 -7.34 -10.46 5.18
C HIS A 146 -7.21 -9.30 6.17
N VAL A 147 -7.10 -8.07 5.63
CA VAL A 147 -6.64 -6.89 6.38
C VAL A 147 -7.50 -6.63 7.61
N ASN A 148 -8.83 -6.60 7.47
CA ASN A 148 -9.74 -6.32 8.57
C ASN A 148 -9.65 -7.40 9.68
N ASP A 149 -9.57 -8.67 9.30
CA ASP A 149 -9.54 -9.80 10.26
C ASP A 149 -8.23 -9.81 11.04
N GLN A 150 -7.11 -9.66 10.34
CA GLN A 150 -5.79 -9.62 10.97
C GLN A 150 -5.63 -8.41 11.88
N ALA A 151 -6.08 -7.23 11.44
CA ALA A 151 -6.03 -6.02 12.26
C ALA A 151 -6.89 -6.15 13.52
N ALA A 152 -8.13 -6.66 13.39
CA ALA A 152 -8.99 -6.92 14.54
C ALA A 152 -8.36 -7.93 15.51
N HIS A 153 -7.74 -9.01 15.00
CA HIS A 153 -7.01 -9.98 15.81
C HIS A 153 -5.83 -9.34 16.55
N HIS A 154 -5.03 -8.54 15.88
CA HIS A 154 -3.89 -7.83 16.49
C HIS A 154 -4.34 -6.86 17.58
N LEU A 155 -5.37 -6.05 17.33
CA LEU A 155 -5.92 -5.11 18.30
C LEU A 155 -6.51 -5.78 19.55
N LYS A 156 -7.00 -7.01 19.42
CA LYS A 156 -7.52 -7.80 20.57
C LYS A 156 -6.39 -8.38 21.43
N ASN A 157 -5.24 -8.68 20.86
CA ASN A 157 -4.18 -9.45 21.51
C ASN A 157 -2.92 -8.64 21.83
N HIS A 158 -2.76 -7.45 21.25
CA HIS A 158 -1.59 -6.59 21.41
C HIS A 158 -1.99 -5.14 21.60
N SER A 159 -1.12 -4.35 22.23
CA SER A 159 -1.31 -2.92 22.40
C SER A 159 -0.51 -2.17 21.32
N TYR A 160 -1.15 -1.16 20.73
CA TYR A 160 -0.56 -0.23 19.79
C TYR A 160 -0.91 1.18 20.19
N ASP A 161 -0.03 2.15 19.92
CA ASP A 161 -0.27 3.56 20.19
C ASP A 161 -0.99 4.23 19.02
N ALA A 162 -0.64 3.83 17.80
CA ALA A 162 -1.21 4.37 16.56
C ALA A 162 -1.68 3.27 15.61
N LEU A 163 -2.73 3.59 14.84
CA LEU A 163 -3.27 2.78 13.76
C LEU A 163 -3.24 3.59 12.46
N ILE A 164 -2.59 3.05 11.42
CA ILE A 164 -2.68 3.58 10.06
C ILE A 164 -3.67 2.70 9.28
N ILE A 165 -4.65 3.32 8.65
CA ILE A 165 -5.64 2.66 7.80
C ILE A 165 -5.45 3.19 6.38
N ASN A 166 -4.78 2.40 5.52
CA ASN A 166 -4.89 2.63 4.09
C ASN A 166 -6.19 1.97 3.63
N GLU A 167 -7.19 2.79 3.31
CA GLU A 167 -8.54 2.28 3.03
C GLU A 167 -8.56 1.37 1.81
N THR A 168 -9.13 0.19 2.02
CA THR A 168 -9.52 -0.72 0.94
C THR A 168 -10.94 -0.39 0.46
N VAL A 169 -11.32 -0.88 -0.70
CA VAL A 169 -12.65 -0.67 -1.29
C VAL A 169 -13.79 -1.11 -0.34
N ASP A 170 -13.54 -2.11 0.50
CA ASP A 170 -14.54 -2.72 1.38
C ASP A 170 -14.81 -1.93 2.67
N GLY A 171 -13.92 -0.96 3.01
CA GLY A 171 -14.02 -0.19 4.25
C GLY A 171 -13.79 -1.03 5.51
N MET A 172 -14.17 -0.49 6.68
CA MET A 172 -14.03 -1.18 7.96
C MET A 172 -15.21 -2.12 8.26
N THR A 173 -14.89 -3.32 8.77
CA THR A 173 -15.90 -4.25 9.30
C THR A 173 -16.32 -3.88 10.71
N ASP A 174 -17.52 -4.34 11.14
CA ASP A 174 -18.01 -4.12 12.50
C ASP A 174 -17.07 -4.72 13.56
N ASP A 175 -16.43 -5.85 13.27
CA ASP A 175 -15.48 -6.51 14.20
C ASP A 175 -14.20 -5.67 14.36
N LEU A 176 -13.70 -5.08 13.29
CA LEU A 176 -12.57 -4.16 13.34
C LEU A 176 -12.93 -2.90 14.13
N LEU A 177 -14.08 -2.27 13.84
CA LEU A 177 -14.56 -1.09 14.54
C LEU A 177 -14.69 -1.35 16.06
N LYS A 178 -15.27 -2.49 16.44
CA LYS A 178 -15.36 -2.92 17.83
C LYS A 178 -13.97 -3.12 18.45
N SER A 179 -13.03 -3.67 17.70
CA SER A 179 -11.66 -3.90 18.17
C SER A 179 -10.93 -2.57 18.38
N ILE A 180 -11.09 -1.58 17.49
CA ILE A 180 -10.57 -0.22 17.65
C ILE A 180 -11.16 0.44 18.92
N THR A 181 -12.48 0.28 19.12
CA THR A 181 -13.17 0.84 20.30
C THR A 181 -12.56 0.31 21.61
N LEU A 182 -12.32 -1.01 21.67
CA LEU A 182 -11.84 -1.69 22.87
C LEU A 182 -10.33 -1.62 23.09
N SER A 183 -9.54 -1.40 22.03
CA SER A 183 -8.07 -1.43 22.10
C SER A 183 -7.44 -0.26 22.90
N GLY A 184 -8.19 0.84 23.08
CA GLY A 184 -7.65 2.04 23.70
C GLY A 184 -6.65 2.83 22.84
N ILE A 185 -6.52 2.53 21.54
CA ILE A 185 -5.71 3.30 20.59
C ILE A 185 -6.07 4.78 20.68
N LYS A 186 -5.04 5.63 20.72
CA LYS A 186 -5.20 7.08 20.90
C LYS A 186 -5.05 7.87 19.62
N HIS A 187 -4.41 7.28 18.63
CA HIS A 187 -4.04 7.94 17.39
C HIS A 187 -4.43 7.06 16.19
N VAL A 188 -5.21 7.62 15.24
CA VAL A 188 -5.59 6.93 14.01
C VAL A 188 -5.29 7.84 12.83
N ILE A 189 -4.57 7.33 11.83
CA ILE A 189 -4.31 8.00 10.56
C ILE A 189 -5.02 7.22 9.48
N ILE A 190 -5.92 7.89 8.73
CA ILE A 190 -6.62 7.29 7.61
C ILE A 190 -6.05 7.85 6.32
N VAL A 191 -5.73 6.99 5.37
CA VAL A 191 -5.31 7.34 4.01
C VAL A 191 -6.35 6.78 3.04
N SER A 192 -6.94 7.62 2.21
CA SER A 192 -7.99 7.21 1.27
C SER A 192 -7.96 8.05 -0.01
N ASP A 193 -8.20 7.43 -1.15
CA ASP A 193 -8.47 8.07 -2.44
C ASP A 193 -9.98 8.06 -2.78
N ASN A 194 -10.81 7.47 -1.91
CA ASN A 194 -12.25 7.37 -2.08
C ASN A 194 -13.00 8.19 -1.02
N MET A 195 -13.50 9.36 -1.41
CA MET A 195 -14.23 10.27 -0.52
C MET A 195 -15.47 9.65 0.12
N SER A 196 -16.17 8.76 -0.58
CA SER A 196 -17.38 8.13 -0.05
C SER A 196 -17.05 7.12 1.05
N THR A 197 -15.99 6.33 0.85
CA THR A 197 -15.49 5.39 1.87
C THR A 197 -14.94 6.15 3.06
N LEU A 198 -14.11 7.16 2.82
CA LEU A 198 -13.54 8.01 3.87
C LEU A 198 -14.63 8.65 4.75
N ALA A 199 -15.67 9.25 4.14
CA ALA A 199 -16.76 9.84 4.89
C ALA A 199 -17.50 8.83 5.78
N LYS A 200 -17.70 7.60 5.28
CA LYS A 200 -18.30 6.50 6.05
C LYS A 200 -17.42 6.09 7.23
N THR A 201 -16.13 5.93 6.99
CA THR A 201 -15.14 5.56 8.03
C THR A 201 -15.06 6.65 9.12
N LEU A 202 -15.00 7.93 8.72
CA LEU A 202 -15.00 9.05 9.66
C LEU A 202 -16.29 9.07 10.50
N HIS A 203 -17.45 8.85 9.89
CA HIS A 203 -18.71 8.76 10.62
C HIS A 203 -18.74 7.62 11.64
N GLN A 204 -18.13 6.47 11.31
CA GLN A 204 -18.03 5.33 12.25
C GLN A 204 -17.12 5.64 13.46
N LEU A 205 -16.14 6.53 13.30
CA LEU A 205 -15.15 6.88 14.33
C LEU A 205 -15.47 8.18 15.07
N GLU A 206 -16.43 9.00 14.62
CA GLU A 206 -16.69 10.35 15.14
C GLU A 206 -17.05 10.42 16.62
N GLU A 207 -17.64 9.38 17.19
CA GLU A 207 -17.94 9.34 18.63
C GLU A 207 -16.68 9.18 19.49
N MET A 208 -15.62 8.56 18.94
CA MET A 208 -14.41 8.23 19.68
C MET A 208 -13.22 9.14 19.41
N PHE A 209 -13.20 9.75 18.23
CA PHE A 209 -12.04 10.53 17.78
C PHE A 209 -12.47 11.90 17.26
N ASP A 210 -11.58 12.87 17.45
CA ASP A 210 -11.66 14.18 16.83
C ASP A 210 -10.69 14.27 15.64
N VAL A 211 -11.09 14.97 14.59
CA VAL A 211 -10.22 15.29 13.45
C VAL A 211 -9.24 16.37 13.88
N ASN A 212 -7.94 16.05 13.87
CA ASN A 212 -6.88 16.98 14.18
C ASN A 212 -6.35 17.70 12.92
N THR A 213 -6.08 16.93 11.85
CA THR A 213 -5.51 17.48 10.60
C THR A 213 -6.05 16.73 9.40
N ILE A 214 -6.23 17.43 8.28
CA ILE A 214 -6.54 16.86 6.98
C ILE A 214 -5.49 17.36 5.99
N ILE A 215 -4.85 16.44 5.27
CA ILE A 215 -3.86 16.72 4.23
C ILE A 215 -4.35 16.12 2.92
N SER A 216 -4.28 16.86 1.83
CA SER A 216 -4.63 16.38 0.49
C SER A 216 -3.39 16.30 -0.38
N LEU A 217 -3.25 15.20 -1.12
CA LEU A 217 -2.16 14.95 -2.05
C LEU A 217 -2.72 14.69 -3.45
N ASP A 218 -2.26 15.46 -4.44
CA ASP A 218 -2.59 15.26 -5.85
C ASP A 218 -1.60 14.27 -6.48
N LYS A 219 -1.84 12.98 -6.27
CA LYS A 219 -1.00 11.90 -6.82
C LYS A 219 -1.21 11.64 -8.29
N GLU A 220 -2.38 11.97 -8.81
CA GLU A 220 -2.77 11.72 -10.19
C GLU A 220 -3.24 13.04 -10.86
N PRO A 221 -2.32 13.98 -11.14
CA PRO A 221 -2.67 15.27 -11.76
C PRO A 221 -3.51 15.09 -13.03
N HIS A 222 -4.47 15.98 -13.23
CA HIS A 222 -5.45 15.93 -14.33
C HIS A 222 -6.50 14.81 -14.22
N THR A 223 -6.60 14.13 -13.08
CA THR A 223 -7.72 13.24 -12.76
C THR A 223 -8.57 13.83 -11.61
N PRO A 224 -9.80 13.35 -11.38
CA PRO A 224 -10.60 13.78 -10.23
C PRO A 224 -10.19 13.10 -8.91
N ARG A 225 -9.05 12.41 -8.87
CA ARG A 225 -8.60 11.65 -7.70
C ARG A 225 -7.65 12.47 -6.85
N LEU A 226 -7.95 12.53 -5.56
CA LEU A 226 -7.05 13.07 -4.53
C LEU A 226 -6.85 11.99 -3.48
N GLU A 227 -5.64 11.79 -3.02
CA GLU A 227 -5.37 10.99 -1.82
C GLU A 227 -5.47 11.92 -0.60
N ILE A 228 -6.28 11.54 0.37
CA ILE A 228 -6.50 12.33 1.60
C ILE A 228 -5.93 11.57 2.79
N ILE A 229 -5.17 12.27 3.59
CA ILE A 229 -4.68 11.79 4.89
C ILE A 229 -5.46 12.52 5.97
N VAL A 230 -6.10 11.79 6.86
CA VAL A 230 -6.82 12.33 8.01
C VAL A 230 -6.18 11.84 9.30
N ASP A 231 -5.71 12.78 10.10
CA ASP A 231 -5.17 12.53 11.44
C ASP A 231 -6.27 12.69 12.49
N LEU A 232 -6.50 11.64 13.27
CA LEU A 232 -7.52 11.53 14.28
C LEU A 232 -6.90 11.31 15.66
N LYS A 233 -7.33 12.04 16.65
CA LYS A 233 -6.93 11.84 18.05
C LYS A 233 -8.12 11.44 18.90
N ARG A 234 -7.92 10.47 19.81
CA ARG A 234 -8.99 10.02 20.72
C ARG A 234 -9.42 11.15 21.64
N LYS A 235 -10.74 11.30 21.84
CA LYS A 235 -11.37 12.25 22.76
C LYS A 235 -10.99 11.99 24.22
#